data_cd71d392cd687c308e686b210cd5d1ff
#
_entry.id   cd71d392cd687c308e686b210cd5d1ff
#
_cell.length_a   1.000
_cell.length_b   1.000
_cell.length_c   1.000
_cell.angle_alpha   90.00
_cell.angle_beta   90.00
_cell.angle_gamma   90.00
#
_symmetry.space_group_name_H-M   'P 1'
#
loop_
_entity.id
_entity.type
_entity.pdbx_description
1 polymer ?
#
loop_
_entity_poly.entity_id
_entity_poly.type
_entity_poly.pdbx_seq_one_letter_code
_entity_poly.pdbx_strand_id
1 'polypeptide(L)'
;MTGLYFYDNAVVDIARELKPSARGELEITDLNNVYLQRGELQVEKLERGYAWFDTGTHEDLLGAGEYVRTIEMRQGLKIACVEEVSYNMGYIDRDRLLAEARRFGKNDYGRYLANLLE
;
A
#
# COMPACT_ATOMS: atom_id res chain seq x y z
N MET A 1 8.85 10.85 -7.30
CA MET A 1 7.94 9.71 -7.46
C MET A 1 7.70 9.08 -6.11
N THR A 2 6.47 8.63 -5.82
CA THR A 2 6.21 7.80 -4.66
C THR A 2 6.89 6.44 -4.83
N GLY A 3 7.12 5.67 -3.75
CA GLY A 3 7.84 4.40 -3.80
C GLY A 3 6.96 3.18 -4.13
N LEU A 4 5.95 3.31 -5.01
CA LEU A 4 5.10 2.20 -5.43
C LEU A 4 5.43 1.82 -6.87
N TYR A 5 6.01 0.65 -7.05
CA TYR A 5 6.51 0.17 -8.34
C TYR A 5 6.02 -1.24 -8.63
N PHE A 6 5.65 -1.49 -9.89
CA PHE A 6 5.28 -2.80 -10.41
C PHE A 6 6.14 -3.08 -11.64
N TYR A 7 6.84 -4.20 -11.63
CA TYR A 7 7.74 -4.59 -12.70
C TYR A 7 7.43 -6.00 -13.17
N ASP A 8 7.78 -6.27 -14.41
CA ASP A 8 7.86 -7.63 -14.93
C ASP A 8 9.16 -8.33 -14.46
N ASN A 9 9.35 -9.59 -14.88
CA ASN A 9 10.54 -10.36 -14.48
C ASN A 9 11.86 -9.83 -15.06
N ALA A 10 11.82 -9.02 -16.12
CA ALA A 10 13.03 -8.43 -16.70
C ALA A 10 13.75 -7.50 -15.71
N VAL A 11 13.02 -6.98 -14.71
CA VAL A 11 13.59 -6.13 -13.65
C VAL A 11 14.77 -6.78 -12.94
N VAL A 12 14.77 -8.10 -12.79
CA VAL A 12 15.85 -8.83 -12.09
C VAL A 12 17.16 -8.71 -12.85
N ASP A 13 17.13 -8.86 -14.17
CA ASP A 13 18.33 -8.78 -15.01
C ASP A 13 18.79 -7.34 -15.17
N ILE A 14 17.86 -6.40 -15.35
CA ILE A 14 18.16 -4.96 -15.39
C ILE A 14 18.83 -4.53 -14.07
N ALA A 15 18.30 -4.93 -12.93
CA ALA A 15 18.85 -4.57 -11.62
C ALA A 15 20.27 -5.11 -11.40
N ARG A 16 20.61 -6.30 -11.95
CA ARG A 16 21.96 -6.87 -11.88
C ARG A 16 22.99 -6.07 -12.68
N GLU A 17 22.57 -5.38 -13.73
CA GLU A 17 23.43 -4.59 -14.61
C GLU A 17 23.60 -3.14 -14.13
N LEU A 18 22.80 -2.69 -13.16
CA LEU A 18 22.92 -1.34 -12.60
C LEU A 18 24.27 -1.15 -11.91
N LYS A 19 24.78 0.06 -12.03
CA LYS A 19 26.01 0.48 -11.34
C LYS A 19 25.66 1.42 -10.20
N PRO A 20 26.39 1.36 -9.10
CA PRO A 20 26.21 2.30 -8.01
C PRO A 20 26.38 3.76 -8.47
N SER A 21 25.52 4.63 -7.96
CA SER A 21 25.62 6.09 -8.16
C SER A 21 26.84 6.68 -7.45
N ALA A 22 27.03 7.99 -7.59
CA ALA A 22 28.08 8.71 -6.85
C ALA A 22 27.96 8.60 -5.32
N ARG A 23 26.77 8.20 -4.82
CA ARG A 23 26.51 7.92 -3.39
C ARG A 23 26.87 6.48 -2.99
N GLY A 24 27.28 5.65 -3.94
CA GLY A 24 27.58 4.23 -3.70
C GLY A 24 26.35 3.33 -3.63
N GLU A 25 25.17 3.80 -4.02
CA GLU A 25 23.89 3.09 -3.96
C GLU A 25 23.35 2.78 -5.36
N LEU A 26 22.63 1.67 -5.50
CA LEU A 26 21.82 1.39 -6.69
C LEU A 26 20.55 2.24 -6.64
N GLU A 27 20.33 3.02 -7.70
CA GLU A 27 19.24 3.98 -7.74
C GLU A 27 18.02 3.41 -8.48
N ILE A 28 16.84 3.48 -7.84
CA ILE A 28 15.58 3.08 -8.49
C ILE A 28 15.27 3.94 -9.72
N THR A 29 15.77 5.17 -9.74
CA THR A 29 15.63 6.08 -10.89
C THR A 29 16.36 5.54 -12.11
N ASP A 30 17.53 4.94 -11.96
CA ASP A 30 18.28 4.37 -13.07
C ASP A 30 17.57 3.14 -13.65
N LEU A 31 16.99 2.31 -12.78
CA LEU A 31 16.14 1.21 -13.20
C LEU A 31 14.93 1.71 -14.03
N ASN A 32 14.23 2.72 -13.52
CA ASN A 32 13.09 3.32 -14.23
C ASN A 32 13.50 3.96 -15.56
N ASN A 33 14.72 4.53 -15.66
CA ASN A 33 15.24 5.09 -16.90
C ASN A 33 15.43 4.03 -17.99
N VAL A 34 15.79 2.78 -17.62
CA VAL A 34 15.86 1.68 -18.60
C VAL A 34 14.47 1.41 -19.21
N TYR A 35 13.44 1.31 -18.38
CA TYR A 35 12.06 1.13 -18.88
C TYR A 35 11.57 2.34 -19.69
N LEU A 36 11.94 3.55 -19.28
CA LEU A 36 11.61 4.76 -20.02
C LEU A 36 12.24 4.73 -21.43
N GLN A 37 13.53 4.37 -21.54
CA GLN A 37 14.23 4.27 -22.83
C GLN A 37 13.66 3.19 -23.73
N ARG A 38 13.12 2.11 -23.16
CA ARG A 38 12.41 1.05 -23.90
C ARG A 38 10.99 1.45 -24.32
N GLY A 39 10.47 2.58 -23.83
CA GLY A 39 9.08 2.98 -24.06
C GLY A 39 8.06 2.15 -23.29
N GLU A 40 8.50 1.44 -22.25
CA GLU A 40 7.70 0.50 -21.44
C GLU A 40 7.28 1.10 -20.09
N LEU A 41 7.78 2.28 -19.71
CA LEU A 41 7.42 2.93 -18.46
C LEU A 41 6.01 3.52 -18.54
N GLN A 42 5.16 3.11 -17.63
CA GLN A 42 3.85 3.71 -17.40
C GLN A 42 3.84 4.46 -16.07
N VAL A 43 3.10 5.55 -16.00
CA VAL A 43 2.99 6.37 -14.79
C VAL A 43 1.52 6.61 -14.46
N GLU A 44 1.12 6.14 -13.29
CA GLU A 44 -0.19 6.46 -12.73
C GLU A 44 -0.08 7.69 -11.81
N LYS A 45 -0.97 8.64 -12.01
CA LYS A 45 -1.06 9.83 -11.17
C LYS A 45 -2.03 9.58 -10.04
N LEU A 46 -1.54 9.69 -8.81
CA LEU A 46 -2.42 9.70 -7.65
C LEU A 46 -3.21 11.01 -7.64
N GLU A 47 -4.54 10.91 -7.70
CA GLU A 47 -5.44 12.04 -7.74
C GLU A 47 -5.75 12.59 -6.32
N ARG A 48 -6.75 13.48 -6.22
CA ARG A 48 -7.22 14.03 -4.95
C ARG A 48 -7.72 12.90 -4.02
N GLY A 49 -7.40 13.00 -2.75
CA GLY A 49 -7.79 12.02 -1.74
C GLY A 49 -6.69 11.03 -1.37
N TYR A 50 -5.61 10.95 -2.14
CA TYR A 50 -4.43 10.18 -1.74
C TYR A 50 -3.54 11.03 -0.83
N ALA A 51 -3.05 10.43 0.24
CA ALA A 51 -2.01 10.99 1.09
C ALA A 51 -0.78 10.08 1.02
N TRP A 52 0.38 10.67 0.80
CA TRP A 52 1.65 9.96 0.81
C TRP A 52 2.45 10.36 2.03
N PHE A 53 2.96 9.38 2.75
CA PHE A 53 3.86 9.56 3.87
C PHE A 53 5.15 8.79 3.62
N ASP A 54 6.27 9.45 3.77
CA ASP A 54 7.55 8.78 3.95
C ASP A 54 7.71 8.49 5.44
N THR A 55 7.94 7.24 5.78
CA THR A 55 8.03 6.80 7.19
C THR A 55 9.47 6.49 7.61
N GLY A 56 10.44 7.14 6.96
CA GLY A 56 11.86 6.93 7.18
C GLY A 56 12.38 7.45 8.51
N THR A 57 11.66 8.33 9.20
CA THR A 57 11.99 8.83 10.53
C THR A 57 10.91 8.47 11.55
N HIS A 58 11.25 8.50 12.84
CA HIS A 58 10.28 8.27 13.90
C HIS A 58 9.16 9.32 13.91
N GLU A 59 9.49 10.57 13.59
CA GLU A 59 8.53 11.67 13.50
C GLU A 59 7.54 11.45 12.36
N ASP A 60 8.03 11.08 11.17
CA ASP A 60 7.19 10.81 10.01
C ASP A 60 6.26 9.61 10.26
N LEU A 61 6.77 8.56 10.92
CA LEU A 61 5.97 7.39 11.28
C LEU A 61 4.84 7.76 12.26
N LEU A 62 5.14 8.62 13.25
CA LEU A 62 4.15 9.12 14.20
C LEU A 62 3.09 9.96 13.47
N GLY A 63 3.51 10.88 12.60
CA GLY A 63 2.61 11.70 11.80
C GLY A 63 1.68 10.88 10.90
N ALA A 64 2.19 9.83 10.25
CA ALA A 64 1.37 8.89 9.49
C ALA A 64 0.34 8.18 10.38
N GLY A 65 0.75 7.73 11.57
CA GLY A 65 -0.14 7.09 12.54
C GLY A 65 -1.25 8.04 13.03
N GLU A 66 -0.93 9.29 13.31
CA GLU A 66 -1.92 10.30 13.71
C GLU A 66 -2.91 10.62 12.59
N TYR A 67 -2.44 10.69 11.35
CA TYR A 67 -3.30 10.87 10.19
C TYR A 67 -4.30 9.71 10.06
N VAL A 68 -3.80 8.45 10.06
CA VAL A 68 -4.65 7.26 10.00
C VAL A 68 -5.69 7.27 11.12
N ARG A 69 -5.25 7.48 12.36
CA ARG A 69 -6.13 7.55 13.52
C ARG A 69 -7.23 8.60 13.33
N THR A 70 -6.87 9.79 12.85
CA THR A 70 -7.83 10.88 12.66
C THR A 70 -8.88 10.53 11.62
N ILE A 71 -8.48 9.97 10.48
CA ILE A 71 -9.41 9.54 9.43
C ILE A 71 -10.33 8.45 9.94
N GLU A 72 -9.80 7.38 10.55
CA GLU A 72 -10.59 6.28 11.09
C GLU A 72 -11.62 6.76 12.13
N MET A 73 -11.20 7.62 13.05
CA MET A 73 -12.11 8.16 14.07
C MET A 73 -13.21 9.05 13.50
N ARG A 74 -12.95 9.77 12.42
CA ARG A 74 -13.92 10.70 11.83
C ARG A 74 -14.85 10.05 10.84
N GLN A 75 -14.38 9.07 10.11
CA GLN A 75 -15.16 8.37 9.07
C GLN A 75 -15.78 7.06 9.56
N GLY A 76 -15.29 6.49 10.65
CA GLY A 76 -15.73 5.19 11.13
C GLY A 76 -15.28 4.02 10.25
N LEU A 77 -14.36 4.27 9.32
CA LEU A 77 -13.81 3.28 8.39
C LEU A 77 -12.39 2.91 8.81
N LYS A 78 -11.95 1.70 8.44
CA LYS A 78 -10.57 1.27 8.63
C LYS A 78 -9.74 1.51 7.37
N ILE A 79 -8.57 2.13 7.52
CA ILE A 79 -7.61 2.28 6.43
C ILE A 79 -6.85 0.96 6.25
N ALA A 80 -6.69 0.52 5.00
CA ALA A 80 -6.01 -0.72 4.62
C ALA A 80 -6.58 -1.99 5.27
N CYS A 81 -7.89 -2.02 5.53
CA CYS A 81 -8.59 -3.21 6.00
C CYS A 81 -8.66 -4.24 4.86
N VAL A 82 -7.74 -5.20 4.86
CA VAL A 82 -7.61 -6.17 3.76
C VAL A 82 -8.81 -7.08 3.63
N GLU A 83 -9.48 -7.39 4.71
CA GLU A 83 -10.70 -8.21 4.72
C GLU A 83 -11.87 -7.46 4.06
N GLU A 84 -12.05 -6.17 4.39
CA GLU A 84 -13.08 -5.33 3.76
C GLU A 84 -12.82 -5.17 2.26
N VAL A 85 -11.57 -4.86 1.88
CA VAL A 85 -11.19 -4.76 0.46
C VAL A 85 -11.44 -6.08 -0.25
N SER A 86 -11.05 -7.21 0.33
CA SER A 86 -11.26 -8.53 -0.25
C SER A 86 -12.74 -8.87 -0.42
N TYR A 87 -13.56 -8.48 0.54
CA TYR A 87 -15.01 -8.67 0.48
C TYR A 87 -15.64 -7.79 -0.61
N ASN A 88 -15.31 -6.51 -0.66
CA ASN A 88 -15.82 -5.57 -1.64
C ASN A 88 -15.39 -5.92 -3.08
N MET A 89 -14.20 -6.51 -3.25
CA MET A 89 -13.69 -7.00 -4.53
C MET A 89 -14.23 -8.39 -4.92
N GLY A 90 -15.00 -9.04 -4.03
CA GLY A 90 -15.55 -10.37 -4.28
C GLY A 90 -14.52 -11.51 -4.18
N TYR A 91 -13.35 -11.27 -3.58
CA TYR A 91 -12.33 -12.31 -3.35
C TYR A 91 -12.70 -13.24 -2.21
N ILE A 92 -13.48 -12.75 -1.25
CA ILE A 92 -14.06 -13.54 -0.18
C ILE A 92 -15.57 -13.27 -0.10
N ASP A 93 -16.32 -14.26 0.36
CA ASP A 93 -17.75 -14.15 0.59
C ASP A 93 -18.10 -13.68 2.01
N ARG A 94 -19.38 -13.53 2.28
CA ARG A 94 -19.94 -13.15 3.58
C ARG A 94 -19.50 -14.11 4.70
N ASP A 95 -19.53 -15.41 4.44
CA ASP A 95 -19.23 -16.42 5.47
C ASP A 95 -17.76 -16.37 5.84
N ARG A 96 -16.88 -16.16 4.86
CA ARG A 96 -15.45 -15.97 5.10
C ARG A 96 -15.17 -14.68 5.88
N LEU A 97 -15.79 -13.56 5.52
CA LEU A 97 -15.63 -12.31 6.28
C LEU A 97 -16.10 -12.47 7.73
N LEU A 98 -17.22 -13.15 7.95
CA LEU A 98 -17.72 -13.44 9.30
C LEU A 98 -16.76 -14.34 10.10
N ALA A 99 -16.14 -15.31 9.44
CA ALA A 99 -15.12 -16.16 10.07
C ALA A 99 -13.90 -15.34 10.52
N GLU A 100 -13.42 -14.42 9.70
CA GLU A 100 -12.33 -13.50 10.07
C GLU A 100 -12.74 -12.57 11.22
N ALA A 101 -13.93 -11.98 11.18
CA ALA A 101 -14.44 -11.18 12.29
C ALA A 101 -14.43 -11.95 13.63
N ARG A 102 -14.85 -13.22 13.62
CA ARG A 102 -14.81 -14.09 14.81
C ARG A 102 -13.38 -14.42 15.26
N ARG A 103 -12.44 -14.57 14.33
CA ARG A 103 -11.02 -14.81 14.62
C ARG A 103 -10.39 -13.66 15.40
N PHE A 104 -10.74 -12.41 15.07
CA PHE A 104 -10.31 -11.22 15.80
C PHE A 104 -11.03 -11.08 17.15
N GLY A 105 -12.16 -11.74 17.35
CA GLY A 105 -12.89 -11.76 18.60
C GLY A 105 -13.56 -10.44 18.94
N LYS A 106 -13.52 -10.04 20.23
CA LYS A 106 -14.24 -8.86 20.74
C LYS A 106 -13.45 -7.55 20.66
N ASN A 107 -12.32 -7.52 19.96
CA ASN A 107 -11.59 -6.27 19.77
C ASN A 107 -12.30 -5.34 18.77
N ASP A 108 -11.82 -4.09 18.65
CA ASP A 108 -12.44 -3.08 17.78
C ASP A 108 -12.42 -3.47 16.31
N TYR A 109 -11.38 -4.16 15.88
CA TYR A 109 -11.25 -4.60 14.50
C TYR A 109 -12.25 -5.72 14.16
N GLY A 110 -12.37 -6.73 15.02
CA GLY A 110 -13.36 -7.80 14.85
C GLY A 110 -14.80 -7.27 14.85
N ARG A 111 -15.11 -6.29 15.72
CA ARG A 111 -16.42 -5.60 15.69
C ARG A 111 -16.64 -4.84 14.39
N TYR A 112 -15.62 -4.13 13.92
CA TYR A 112 -15.69 -3.43 12.64
C TYR A 112 -16.05 -4.38 11.49
N LEU A 113 -15.32 -5.51 11.36
CA LEU A 113 -15.60 -6.50 10.31
C LEU A 113 -17.01 -7.09 10.39
N ALA A 114 -17.52 -7.32 11.60
CA ALA A 114 -18.87 -7.82 11.79
C ALA A 114 -19.91 -6.79 11.32
N ASN A 115 -19.72 -5.51 11.63
CA ASN A 115 -20.63 -4.43 11.25
C ASN A 115 -20.69 -4.18 9.73
N LEU A 116 -19.65 -4.57 8.97
CA LEU A 116 -19.71 -4.51 7.49
C LEU A 116 -20.78 -5.42 6.89
N LEU A 117 -21.31 -6.36 7.68
CA LEU A 117 -22.29 -7.34 7.24
C LEU A 117 -23.73 -6.97 7.63
N GLU A 118 -23.93 -5.92 8.41
CA GLU A 118 -25.22 -5.39 8.82
C GLU A 118 -25.81 -4.45 7.76
#